data_aa20893d88f16610e60965c756185f99
#
_entry.id   aa20893d88f16610e60965c756185f99
#
_cell.length_a   1.000
_cell.length_b   1.000
_cell.length_c   1.000
_cell.angle_alpha   90.00
_cell.angle_beta   90.00
_cell.angle_gamma   90.00
#
_symmetry.space_group_name_H-M   'P 1'
#
loop_
_entity.id
_entity.type
_entity.pdbx_description
1 polymer ?
#
loop_
_entity_poly.entity_id
_entity_poly.type
_entity_poly.pdbx_seq_one_letter_code
_entity_poly.pdbx_strand_id
1 'polypeptide(L)'
;MGHKRLLLEFGEDPDINPIDYAIDVIKTIYQTKSDNGEIRRLNINIAATSAENYQKLKKAGIGTYQLFQETYHQETYKKLHHGPKADYERQLFAHNRAFEGGIDDVGLGALFGLYDWRFEVLALVSHAQYLKRKFGVGPHTFSVPRWQPAETVNWIQPPSPVSENELLKIIAILRMAVPYTGMIISTRERPEIRAKAFEIGISQTSAASKTSPGAYGDAKREELAQFFLQDNRGLDEVVASILKQNLLPSFCTACYRQG
;
A
#
# COMPACT_ATOMS: atom_id res chain seq x y z
N MET A 1 -7.57 8.72 -18.42
CA MET A 1 -7.57 8.92 -16.97
C MET A 1 -6.41 9.81 -16.46
N GLY A 2 -5.34 10.03 -17.18
CA GLY A 2 -4.25 10.98 -16.84
C GLY A 2 -3.31 10.58 -15.71
N HIS A 3 -3.42 9.38 -15.16
CA HIS A 3 -2.48 8.88 -14.15
C HIS A 3 -1.05 8.78 -14.69
N LYS A 4 -0.07 9.15 -13.88
CA LYS A 4 1.36 9.05 -14.20
C LYS A 4 2.08 8.00 -13.33
N ARG A 5 1.43 7.53 -12.28
CA ARG A 5 1.91 6.52 -11.36
C ARG A 5 0.82 5.49 -11.09
N LEU A 6 1.20 4.23 -11.06
CA LEU A 6 0.32 3.12 -10.69
C LEU A 6 0.92 2.31 -9.53
N LEU A 7 0.05 1.67 -8.78
CA LEU A 7 0.39 0.58 -7.88
C LEU A 7 -0.12 -0.71 -8.51
N LEU A 8 0.78 -1.64 -8.75
CA LEU A 8 0.45 -2.99 -9.23
C LEU A 8 0.24 -3.90 -8.04
N GLU A 9 -0.86 -4.62 -8.01
CA GLU A 9 -1.19 -5.59 -6.98
C GLU A 9 -1.36 -6.98 -7.60
N PHE A 10 -0.68 -7.98 -7.00
CA PHE A 10 -0.72 -9.37 -7.45
C PHE A 10 -1.16 -10.27 -6.30
N GLY A 11 -2.02 -11.24 -6.60
CA GLY A 11 -2.30 -12.35 -5.69
C GLY A 11 -1.08 -13.24 -5.49
N GLU A 12 -0.99 -13.91 -4.35
CA GLU A 12 0.06 -14.89 -4.08
C GLU A 12 -0.32 -16.25 -4.68
N ASP A 13 0.12 -16.48 -5.90
CA ASP A 13 -0.03 -17.75 -6.61
C ASP A 13 1.23 -17.96 -7.47
N PRO A 14 2.23 -18.71 -6.98
CA PRO A 14 3.50 -18.87 -7.70
C PRO A 14 3.37 -19.57 -9.05
N ASP A 15 2.33 -20.39 -9.24
CA ASP A 15 2.09 -21.13 -10.48
C ASP A 15 1.45 -20.25 -11.56
N ILE A 16 0.55 -19.33 -11.15
CA ILE A 16 -0.15 -18.44 -12.07
C ILE A 16 0.57 -17.08 -12.19
N ASN A 17 1.13 -16.58 -11.08
CA ASN A 17 1.78 -15.27 -10.99
C ASN A 17 3.27 -15.40 -10.60
N PRO A 18 4.11 -16.13 -11.39
CA PRO A 18 5.54 -16.17 -11.12
C PRO A 18 6.14 -14.76 -11.24
N ILE A 19 7.31 -14.55 -10.63
CA ILE A 19 7.97 -13.22 -10.64
C ILE A 19 8.21 -12.71 -12.06
N ASP A 20 8.50 -13.59 -13.00
CA ASP A 20 8.78 -13.23 -14.39
C ASP A 20 7.51 -12.67 -15.09
N TYR A 21 6.31 -13.17 -14.74
CA TYR A 21 5.05 -12.58 -15.18
C TYR A 21 4.90 -11.11 -14.68
N ALA A 22 5.18 -10.85 -13.40
CA ALA A 22 5.15 -9.49 -12.87
C ALA A 22 6.14 -8.56 -13.61
N ILE A 23 7.33 -9.06 -13.95
CA ILE A 23 8.34 -8.32 -14.70
C ILE A 23 7.85 -7.99 -16.12
N ASP A 24 7.20 -8.93 -16.79
CA ASP A 24 6.68 -8.70 -18.14
C ASP A 24 5.51 -7.70 -18.15
N VAL A 25 4.66 -7.74 -17.11
CA VAL A 25 3.62 -6.71 -16.91
C VAL A 25 4.27 -5.32 -16.72
N ILE A 26 5.30 -5.19 -15.88
CA ILE A 26 6.02 -3.94 -15.66
C ILE A 26 6.61 -3.39 -16.98
N LYS A 27 7.29 -4.23 -17.75
CA LYS A 27 7.88 -3.85 -19.05
C LYS A 27 6.80 -3.38 -20.03
N THR A 28 5.70 -4.14 -20.12
CA THR A 28 4.57 -3.81 -20.99
C THR A 28 4.00 -2.44 -20.66
N ILE A 29 3.77 -2.15 -19.37
CA ILE A 29 3.23 -0.84 -18.94
C ILE A 29 4.19 0.29 -19.30
N TYR A 30 5.49 0.15 -19.04
CA TYR A 30 6.48 1.20 -19.37
C TYR A 30 6.66 1.41 -20.87
N GLN A 31 6.44 0.38 -21.68
CA GLN A 31 6.48 0.48 -23.16
C GLN A 31 5.20 1.06 -23.75
N THR A 32 4.10 1.01 -23.00
CA THR A 32 2.80 1.51 -23.49
C THR A 32 2.77 3.03 -23.41
N LYS A 33 2.56 3.67 -24.55
CA LYS A 33 2.37 5.11 -24.71
C LYS A 33 1.02 5.40 -25.33
N SER A 34 0.42 6.51 -24.95
CA SER A 34 -0.78 7.05 -25.58
C SER A 34 -0.60 8.53 -25.86
N ASP A 35 -1.49 9.12 -26.66
CA ASP A 35 -1.46 10.56 -27.01
C ASP A 35 -1.42 11.46 -25.76
N ASN A 36 -2.01 11.01 -24.66
CA ASN A 36 -2.07 11.73 -23.39
C ASN A 36 -0.90 11.43 -22.46
N GLY A 37 0.11 10.67 -22.89
CA GLY A 37 1.34 10.43 -22.16
C GLY A 37 1.59 8.97 -21.79
N GLU A 38 2.38 8.78 -20.78
CA GLU A 38 2.93 7.47 -20.35
C GLU A 38 2.89 7.35 -18.83
N ILE A 39 2.93 6.11 -18.35
CA ILE A 39 3.19 5.83 -16.91
C ILE A 39 4.69 6.01 -16.66
N ARG A 40 5.03 6.81 -15.65
CA ARG A 40 6.41 7.18 -15.33
C ARG A 40 6.94 6.49 -14.07
N ARG A 41 6.06 5.96 -13.23
CA ARG A 41 6.44 5.24 -12.01
C ARG A 41 5.46 4.12 -11.72
N LEU A 42 6.01 2.94 -11.46
CA LEU A 42 5.27 1.77 -10.99
C LEU A 42 5.73 1.43 -9.57
N ASN A 43 4.79 1.38 -8.65
CA ASN A 43 4.97 0.74 -7.36
C ASN A 43 4.38 -0.67 -7.42
N ILE A 44 4.83 -1.56 -6.55
CA ILE A 44 4.37 -2.93 -6.57
C ILE A 44 4.01 -3.42 -5.16
N ASN A 45 2.90 -4.15 -5.09
CA ASN A 45 2.48 -4.92 -3.93
C ASN A 45 2.36 -6.39 -4.38
N ILE A 46 3.37 -7.18 -4.04
CA ILE A 46 3.41 -8.62 -4.25
C ILE A 46 3.75 -9.32 -2.94
N ALA A 47 3.45 -10.59 -2.85
CA ALA A 47 3.81 -11.44 -1.72
C ALA A 47 5.32 -11.38 -1.42
N ALA A 48 5.68 -11.63 -0.16
CA ALA A 48 7.06 -11.72 0.27
C ALA A 48 7.82 -12.74 -0.58
N THR A 49 9.02 -12.38 -1.06
CA THR A 49 9.81 -13.22 -1.96
C THR A 49 11.30 -13.19 -1.61
N SER A 50 12.16 -13.77 -2.45
CA SER A 50 13.61 -13.82 -2.23
C SER A 50 14.30 -12.50 -2.61
N ALA A 51 15.53 -12.29 -2.11
CA ALA A 51 16.34 -11.13 -2.48
C ALA A 51 16.65 -11.08 -3.99
N GLU A 52 16.85 -12.25 -4.62
CA GLU A 52 17.07 -12.35 -6.07
C GLU A 52 15.85 -11.88 -6.87
N ASN A 53 14.64 -12.21 -6.41
CA ASN A 53 13.42 -11.75 -7.06
C ASN A 53 13.23 -10.23 -6.88
N TYR A 54 13.55 -9.68 -5.70
CA TYR A 54 13.56 -8.22 -5.51
C TYR A 54 14.61 -7.54 -6.39
N GLN A 55 15.78 -8.15 -6.62
CA GLN A 55 16.77 -7.63 -7.55
C GLN A 55 16.24 -7.60 -8.99
N LYS A 56 15.51 -8.63 -9.42
CA LYS A 56 14.85 -8.64 -10.74
C LYS A 56 13.83 -7.50 -10.85
N LEU A 57 12.99 -7.28 -9.82
CA LEU A 57 12.03 -6.18 -9.78
C LEU A 57 12.69 -4.81 -9.82
N LYS A 58 13.79 -4.63 -9.08
CA LYS A 58 14.60 -3.40 -9.14
C LYS A 58 15.11 -3.12 -10.55
N LYS A 59 15.65 -4.15 -11.22
CA LYS A 59 16.12 -4.05 -12.62
C LYS A 59 14.98 -3.75 -13.60
N ALA A 60 13.75 -4.20 -13.31
CA ALA A 60 12.56 -3.89 -14.09
C ALA A 60 12.06 -2.45 -13.91
N GLY A 61 12.60 -1.71 -12.92
CA GLY A 61 12.36 -0.29 -12.73
C GLY A 61 11.21 0.05 -11.79
N ILE A 62 10.86 -0.84 -10.84
CA ILE A 62 9.86 -0.46 -9.83
C ILE A 62 10.36 0.67 -8.95
N GLY A 63 9.43 1.52 -8.50
CA GLY A 63 9.71 2.58 -7.54
C GLY A 63 9.71 2.08 -6.11
N THR A 64 8.53 1.84 -5.54
CA THR A 64 8.37 1.41 -4.15
C THR A 64 7.83 -0.02 -4.11
N TYR A 65 8.44 -0.87 -3.30
CA TYR A 65 7.86 -2.13 -2.89
C TYR A 65 6.99 -1.90 -1.65
N GLN A 66 5.72 -2.24 -1.73
CA GLN A 66 4.78 -2.12 -0.61
C GLN A 66 4.33 -3.51 -0.16
N LEU A 67 4.39 -3.75 1.13
CA LEU A 67 3.82 -4.94 1.74
C LEU A 67 3.34 -4.60 3.15
N PHE A 68 2.12 -5.02 3.46
CA PHE A 68 1.58 -4.86 4.81
C PHE A 68 1.90 -6.10 5.63
N GLN A 69 2.27 -5.89 6.89
CA GLN A 69 2.38 -7.00 7.85
C GLN A 69 1.02 -7.61 8.15
N GLU A 70 -0.05 -6.92 7.82
CA GLU A 70 -1.43 -7.17 8.20
C GLU A 70 -1.62 -6.95 9.71
N THR A 71 -1.08 -7.82 10.57
CA THR A 71 -0.95 -7.60 12.00
C THR A 71 0.44 -8.03 12.48
N TYR A 72 1.04 -7.24 13.37
CA TYR A 72 2.29 -7.60 14.05
C TYR A 72 2.08 -8.55 15.21
N HIS A 73 0.84 -8.77 15.67
CA HIS A 73 0.53 -9.73 16.72
C HIS A 73 0.59 -11.16 16.17
N GLN A 74 1.66 -11.87 16.51
CA GLN A 74 2.01 -13.16 15.89
C GLN A 74 0.91 -14.21 16.01
N GLU A 75 0.26 -14.32 17.17
CA GLU A 75 -0.82 -15.31 17.36
C GLU A 75 -2.04 -14.99 16.51
N THR A 76 -2.42 -13.71 16.41
CA THR A 76 -3.51 -13.26 15.54
C THR A 76 -3.14 -13.52 14.09
N TYR A 77 -1.91 -13.20 13.68
CA TYR A 77 -1.42 -13.44 12.33
C TYR A 77 -1.58 -14.91 11.93
N LYS A 78 -1.09 -15.84 12.76
CA LYS A 78 -1.16 -17.29 12.51
C LYS A 78 -2.59 -17.83 12.43
N LYS A 79 -3.53 -17.22 13.17
CA LYS A 79 -4.96 -17.61 13.12
C LYS A 79 -5.66 -17.17 11.85
N LEU A 80 -5.22 -16.06 11.25
CA LEU A 80 -5.91 -15.41 10.14
C LEU A 80 -5.35 -15.78 8.76
N HIS A 81 -4.09 -16.18 8.69
CA HIS A 81 -3.42 -16.41 7.41
C HIS A 81 -3.16 -17.90 7.19
N HIS A 82 -3.36 -18.31 5.94
CA HIS A 82 -3.20 -19.69 5.49
C HIS A 82 -2.26 -19.75 4.29
N GLY A 83 -1.84 -20.97 3.91
CA GLY A 83 -0.93 -21.18 2.79
C GLY A 83 0.43 -20.51 3.02
N PRO A 84 1.12 -20.09 1.96
CA PRO A 84 2.46 -19.47 2.06
C PRO A 84 2.48 -18.20 2.91
N LYS A 85 1.38 -17.43 2.93
CA LYS A 85 1.26 -16.20 3.72
C LYS A 85 1.22 -16.46 5.23
N ALA A 86 0.96 -17.71 5.68
CA ALA A 86 0.94 -18.05 7.11
C ALA A 86 2.33 -18.00 7.77
N ASP A 87 3.42 -17.97 6.99
CA ASP A 87 4.77 -17.81 7.50
C ASP A 87 4.99 -16.35 7.94
N TYR A 88 4.86 -16.13 9.24
CA TYR A 88 4.98 -14.83 9.88
C TYR A 88 6.35 -14.17 9.66
N GLU A 89 7.44 -14.95 9.78
CA GLU A 89 8.78 -14.41 9.63
C GLU A 89 9.10 -14.10 8.17
N ARG A 90 8.64 -14.92 7.25
CA ARG A 90 8.73 -14.65 5.81
C ARG A 90 8.09 -13.30 5.47
N GLN A 91 6.92 -13.02 6.03
CA GLN A 91 6.22 -11.74 5.86
C GLN A 91 6.97 -10.59 6.53
N LEU A 92 7.31 -10.72 7.81
CA LEU A 92 7.96 -9.68 8.61
C LEU A 92 9.29 -9.21 8.02
N PHE A 93 10.12 -10.15 7.54
CA PHE A 93 11.43 -9.85 6.97
C PHE A 93 11.44 -9.65 5.44
N ALA A 94 10.28 -9.46 4.83
CA ALA A 94 10.19 -9.20 3.40
C ALA A 94 10.94 -7.91 3.00
N HIS A 95 10.80 -6.84 3.77
CA HIS A 95 11.46 -5.57 3.51
C HIS A 95 13.00 -5.65 3.68
N ASN A 96 13.48 -6.52 4.57
CA ASN A 96 14.91 -6.80 4.68
C ASN A 96 15.45 -7.35 3.37
N ARG A 97 14.80 -8.41 2.85
CA ARG A 97 15.18 -9.02 1.57
C ARG A 97 15.01 -8.07 0.39
N ALA A 98 14.03 -7.16 0.46
CA ALA A 98 13.86 -6.13 -0.56
C ALA A 98 15.06 -5.15 -0.60
N PHE A 99 15.52 -4.67 0.56
CA PHE A 99 16.73 -3.85 0.64
C PHE A 99 17.99 -4.62 0.22
N GLU A 100 18.12 -5.88 0.64
CA GLU A 100 19.22 -6.76 0.21
C GLU A 100 19.23 -7.00 -1.31
N GLY A 101 18.03 -7.02 -1.94
CA GLY A 101 17.84 -7.07 -3.39
C GLY A 101 18.01 -5.74 -4.10
N GLY A 102 18.36 -4.65 -3.38
CA GLY A 102 18.65 -3.34 -3.95
C GLY A 102 17.43 -2.45 -4.16
N ILE A 103 16.25 -2.80 -3.59
CA ILE A 103 15.10 -1.89 -3.56
C ILE A 103 15.43 -0.72 -2.61
N ASP A 104 15.32 0.51 -3.10
CA ASP A 104 15.63 1.71 -2.30
C ASP A 104 14.46 2.19 -1.46
N ASP A 105 13.24 2.00 -1.96
CA ASP A 105 12.02 2.48 -1.34
C ASP A 105 11.09 1.33 -0.95
N VAL A 106 10.77 1.24 0.33
CA VAL A 106 9.78 0.29 0.85
C VAL A 106 8.63 0.99 1.55
N GLY A 107 7.45 0.39 1.48
CA GLY A 107 6.24 0.87 2.16
C GLY A 107 5.75 -0.16 3.17
N LEU A 108 5.61 0.26 4.41
CA LEU A 108 5.06 -0.54 5.50
C LEU A 108 3.57 -0.26 5.69
N GLY A 109 2.88 -1.18 6.35
CA GLY A 109 1.51 -1.00 6.78
C GLY A 109 1.04 -2.09 7.72
N ALA A 110 -0.04 -1.81 8.44
CA ALA A 110 -0.82 -2.78 9.18
C ALA A 110 -2.30 -2.60 8.83
N LEU A 111 -3.07 -3.67 8.80
CA LEU A 111 -4.51 -3.61 8.58
C LEU A 111 -5.18 -3.39 9.94
N PHE A 112 -5.49 -2.14 10.23
CA PHE A 112 -6.13 -1.75 11.49
C PHE A 112 -7.54 -2.33 11.61
N GLY A 113 -7.75 -3.10 12.65
CA GLY A 113 -8.98 -3.86 12.90
C GLY A 113 -8.74 -5.34 13.21
N LEU A 114 -7.55 -5.88 12.93
CA LEU A 114 -7.21 -7.27 13.20
C LEU A 114 -6.78 -7.51 14.65
N TYR A 115 -6.09 -6.55 15.24
CA TYR A 115 -5.65 -6.56 16.64
C TYR A 115 -5.68 -5.14 17.23
N ASP A 116 -5.32 -4.98 18.52
CA ASP A 116 -5.28 -3.67 19.18
C ASP A 116 -4.41 -2.68 18.39
N TRP A 117 -5.01 -1.59 17.95
CA TRP A 117 -4.34 -0.61 17.11
C TRP A 117 -3.15 0.06 17.80
N ARG A 118 -3.11 0.13 19.16
CA ARG A 118 -1.99 0.72 19.91
C ARG A 118 -0.76 -0.15 19.79
N PHE A 119 -0.96 -1.47 19.86
CA PHE A 119 0.10 -2.45 19.62
C PHE A 119 0.62 -2.34 18.18
N GLU A 120 -0.27 -2.27 17.19
CA GLU A 120 0.10 -2.17 15.77
C GLU A 120 0.89 -0.89 15.47
N VAL A 121 0.50 0.25 16.07
CA VAL A 121 1.23 1.52 15.94
C VAL A 121 2.64 1.41 16.50
N LEU A 122 2.79 0.87 17.72
CA LEU A 122 4.11 0.68 18.35
C LEU A 122 4.99 -0.27 17.52
N ALA A 123 4.43 -1.34 17.02
CA ALA A 123 5.13 -2.31 16.20
C ALA A 123 5.57 -1.71 14.84
N LEU A 124 4.70 -0.94 14.18
CA LEU A 124 5.03 -0.20 12.95
C LEU A 124 6.19 0.78 13.15
N VAL A 125 6.14 1.57 14.22
CA VAL A 125 7.23 2.51 14.57
C VAL A 125 8.53 1.75 14.85
N SER A 126 8.45 0.65 15.61
CA SER A 126 9.62 -0.20 15.92
C SER A 126 10.22 -0.82 14.66
N HIS A 127 9.38 -1.29 13.73
CA HIS A 127 9.84 -1.84 12.44
C HIS A 127 10.52 -0.77 11.59
N ALA A 128 9.95 0.43 11.50
CA ALA A 128 10.58 1.55 10.80
C ALA A 128 11.96 1.92 11.38
N GLN A 129 12.06 1.96 12.71
CA GLN A 129 13.33 2.21 13.39
C GLN A 129 14.34 1.09 13.20
N TYR A 130 13.88 -0.17 13.20
CA TYR A 130 14.72 -1.33 12.90
C TYR A 130 15.32 -1.23 11.49
N LEU A 131 14.51 -0.98 10.47
CA LEU A 131 14.98 -0.83 9.09
C LEU A 131 15.98 0.33 8.97
N LYS A 132 15.69 1.47 9.60
CA LYS A 132 16.59 2.62 9.62
C LYS A 132 17.94 2.30 10.27
N ARG A 133 17.94 1.56 11.38
CA ARG A 133 19.21 1.14 12.03
C ARG A 133 20.00 0.13 11.20
N LYS A 134 19.30 -0.82 10.57
CA LYS A 134 19.95 -1.92 9.84
C LYS A 134 20.47 -1.47 8.45
N PHE A 135 19.69 -0.67 7.74
CA PHE A 135 19.98 -0.31 6.34
C PHE A 135 20.33 1.19 6.14
N GLY A 136 20.38 1.97 7.21
CA GLY A 136 20.65 3.41 7.13
C GLY A 136 19.46 4.25 6.68
N VAL A 137 18.38 3.62 6.19
CA VAL A 137 17.20 4.29 5.66
C VAL A 137 15.92 3.63 6.19
N GLY A 138 14.96 4.44 6.61
CA GLY A 138 13.64 3.96 7.04
C GLY A 138 12.67 3.81 5.87
N PRO A 139 11.42 3.39 6.14
CA PRO A 139 10.42 3.22 5.10
C PRO A 139 10.09 4.54 4.40
N HIS A 140 9.85 4.46 3.10
CA HIS A 140 9.41 5.60 2.29
C HIS A 140 7.96 6.00 2.62
N THR A 141 7.11 5.03 2.87
CA THR A 141 5.70 5.27 3.18
C THR A 141 5.18 4.38 4.30
N PHE A 142 4.19 4.92 5.03
CA PHE A 142 3.24 4.15 5.84
C PHE A 142 1.88 4.15 5.18
N SER A 143 1.27 2.98 5.04
CA SER A 143 -0.14 2.83 4.71
C SER A 143 -0.93 2.54 5.97
N VAL A 144 -2.06 3.20 6.14
CA VAL A 144 -2.94 3.07 7.31
C VAL A 144 -4.32 2.54 6.91
N PRO A 145 -4.40 1.36 6.27
CA PRO A 145 -5.68 0.79 5.90
C PRO A 145 -6.45 0.37 7.15
N ARG A 146 -7.72 0.76 7.21
CA ARG A 146 -8.67 0.21 8.16
C ARG A 146 -9.42 -0.94 7.51
N TRP A 147 -9.70 -1.98 8.28
CA TRP A 147 -10.49 -3.11 7.80
C TRP A 147 -11.83 -2.63 7.22
N GLN A 148 -12.18 -3.16 6.07
CA GLN A 148 -13.48 -2.95 5.42
C GLN A 148 -14.05 -4.32 5.04
N PRO A 149 -15.38 -4.49 5.07
CA PRO A 149 -16.01 -5.71 4.60
C PRO A 149 -15.59 -6.07 3.18
N ALA A 150 -15.55 -7.38 2.88
CA ALA A 150 -15.40 -7.91 1.54
C ALA A 150 -16.34 -9.11 1.39
N GLU A 151 -16.87 -9.35 0.19
CA GLU A 151 -17.78 -10.47 -0.05
C GLU A 151 -17.16 -11.84 0.25
N THR A 152 -15.84 -11.92 0.08
CA THR A 152 -15.07 -13.16 0.33
C THR A 152 -14.73 -13.41 1.80
N VAL A 153 -15.09 -12.49 2.69
CA VAL A 153 -14.78 -12.59 4.13
C VAL A 153 -16.06 -12.71 4.92
N ASN A 154 -16.23 -13.83 5.61
CA ASN A 154 -17.42 -14.13 6.43
C ASN A 154 -17.54 -13.27 7.70
N TRP A 155 -16.72 -12.27 7.89
CA TRP A 155 -16.77 -11.41 9.05
C TRP A 155 -17.66 -10.19 8.81
N ILE A 156 -18.67 -10.06 9.62
CA ILE A 156 -19.51 -8.85 9.65
C ILE A 156 -18.76 -7.69 10.32
N GLN A 157 -17.88 -8.01 11.27
CA GLN A 157 -17.05 -7.03 11.99
C GLN A 157 -15.62 -7.58 12.19
N PRO A 158 -14.61 -6.70 12.20
CA PRO A 158 -13.24 -7.12 12.50
C PRO A 158 -13.08 -7.48 13.99
N PRO A 159 -12.07 -8.30 14.33
CA PRO A 159 -11.81 -8.71 15.71
C PRO A 159 -11.57 -7.55 16.70
N SER A 160 -10.99 -6.45 16.21
CA SER A 160 -10.67 -5.25 17.00
C SER A 160 -11.05 -4.00 16.22
N PRO A 161 -12.34 -3.64 16.17
CA PRO A 161 -12.83 -2.51 15.37
C PRO A 161 -12.10 -1.20 15.70
N VAL A 162 -11.81 -0.42 14.67
CA VAL A 162 -11.18 0.89 14.80
C VAL A 162 -12.14 1.95 14.30
N SER A 163 -12.52 2.87 15.16
CA SER A 163 -13.38 4.01 14.82
C SER A 163 -12.64 5.04 13.94
N GLU A 164 -13.39 5.93 13.31
CA GLU A 164 -12.82 7.03 12.52
C GLU A 164 -11.94 7.95 13.38
N ASN A 165 -12.35 8.24 14.62
CA ASN A 165 -11.55 9.05 15.54
C ASN A 165 -10.24 8.35 15.94
N GLU A 166 -10.26 7.04 16.11
CA GLU A 166 -9.05 6.27 16.38
C GLU A 166 -8.14 6.24 15.16
N LEU A 167 -8.68 6.09 13.94
CA LEU A 167 -7.88 6.20 12.72
C LEU A 167 -7.17 7.56 12.63
N LEU A 168 -7.87 8.65 12.91
CA LEU A 168 -7.26 9.98 12.92
C LEU A 168 -6.16 10.10 14.00
N LYS A 169 -6.35 9.49 15.19
CA LYS A 169 -5.30 9.41 16.22
C LYS A 169 -4.09 8.59 15.77
N ILE A 170 -4.31 7.44 15.12
CA ILE A 170 -3.25 6.61 14.53
C ILE A 170 -2.41 7.44 13.57
N ILE A 171 -3.04 8.17 12.66
CA ILE A 171 -2.35 9.03 11.69
C ILE A 171 -1.52 10.10 12.40
N ALA A 172 -2.09 10.80 13.37
CA ALA A 172 -1.38 11.84 14.13
C ALA A 172 -0.15 11.28 14.87
N ILE A 173 -0.31 10.14 15.55
CA ILE A 173 0.78 9.50 16.30
C ILE A 173 1.91 9.06 15.36
N LEU A 174 1.57 8.38 14.26
CA LEU A 174 2.56 7.93 13.27
C LEU A 174 3.28 9.12 12.62
N ARG A 175 2.56 10.20 12.31
CA ARG A 175 3.16 11.43 11.76
C ARG A 175 4.18 12.05 12.72
N MET A 176 3.88 12.08 14.00
CA MET A 176 4.82 12.61 15.01
C MET A 176 6.00 11.67 15.27
N ALA A 177 5.74 10.35 15.31
CA ALA A 177 6.78 9.36 15.63
C ALA A 177 7.77 9.15 14.47
N VAL A 178 7.32 9.24 13.21
CA VAL A 178 8.14 9.01 12.01
C VAL A 178 7.88 10.13 10.98
N PRO A 179 8.33 11.37 11.26
CA PRO A 179 7.95 12.56 10.49
C PRO A 179 8.46 12.58 9.04
N TYR A 180 9.53 11.85 8.74
CA TYR A 180 10.16 11.79 7.41
C TYR A 180 9.42 10.86 6.43
N THR A 181 8.49 10.03 6.91
CA THR A 181 7.80 9.01 6.09
C THR A 181 6.56 9.60 5.42
N GLY A 182 6.35 9.32 4.14
CA GLY A 182 5.07 9.56 3.49
C GLY A 182 3.96 8.73 4.13
N MET A 183 2.74 9.26 4.21
CA MET A 183 1.60 8.51 4.78
C MET A 183 0.47 8.43 3.77
N ILE A 184 -0.03 7.22 3.57
CA ILE A 184 -1.01 6.90 2.53
C ILE A 184 -2.36 6.59 3.18
N ILE A 185 -3.42 7.26 2.70
CA ILE A 185 -4.80 6.86 2.94
C ILE A 185 -5.45 6.45 1.63
N SER A 186 -6.12 5.31 1.64
CA SER A 186 -6.75 4.74 0.44
C SER A 186 -8.23 5.10 0.32
N THR A 187 -8.84 4.64 -0.76
CA THR A 187 -10.29 4.73 -1.03
C THR A 187 -11.15 3.83 -0.11
N ARG A 188 -10.54 3.13 0.85
CA ARG A 188 -11.25 2.43 1.94
C ARG A 188 -12.01 3.39 2.85
N GLU A 189 -11.58 4.65 2.92
CA GLU A 189 -12.17 5.68 3.78
C GLU A 189 -13.03 6.66 2.99
N ARG A 190 -14.08 7.13 3.65
CA ARG A 190 -15.02 8.13 3.11
C ARG A 190 -14.30 9.45 2.79
N PRO A 191 -14.80 10.22 1.80
CA PRO A 191 -14.23 11.51 1.42
C PRO A 191 -13.97 12.47 2.60
N GLU A 192 -14.88 12.54 3.57
CA GLU A 192 -14.80 13.44 4.73
C GLU A 192 -13.65 13.04 5.67
N ILE A 193 -13.45 11.74 5.88
CA ILE A 193 -12.34 11.24 6.71
C ILE A 193 -11.01 11.44 6.01
N ARG A 194 -10.96 11.21 4.70
CA ARG A 194 -9.76 11.47 3.89
C ARG A 194 -9.38 12.96 3.95
N ALA A 195 -10.36 13.87 3.87
CA ALA A 195 -10.12 15.30 4.01
C ALA A 195 -9.50 15.65 5.36
N LYS A 196 -10.09 15.20 6.47
CA LYS A 196 -9.54 15.41 7.83
C LYS A 196 -8.15 14.79 8.00
N ALA A 197 -7.90 13.63 7.37
CA ALA A 197 -6.61 12.96 7.44
C ALA A 197 -5.48 13.78 6.80
N PHE A 198 -5.76 14.53 5.72
CA PHE A 198 -4.79 15.46 5.12
C PHE A 198 -4.40 16.59 6.09
N GLU A 199 -5.35 17.10 6.87
CA GLU A 199 -5.09 18.17 7.84
C GLU A 199 -4.12 17.75 8.96
N ILE A 200 -4.07 16.43 9.28
CA ILE A 200 -3.30 15.90 10.41
C ILE A 200 -2.06 15.11 10.02
N GLY A 201 -1.83 14.86 8.73
CA GLY A 201 -0.55 14.23 8.38
C GLY A 201 -0.51 13.30 7.19
N ILE A 202 -1.62 12.95 6.58
CA ILE A 202 -1.59 12.20 5.32
C ILE A 202 -0.96 13.07 4.24
N SER A 203 -0.09 12.46 3.44
CA SER A 203 0.61 13.12 2.33
C SER A 203 0.37 12.46 0.98
N GLN A 204 -0.25 11.28 0.96
CA GLN A 204 -0.52 10.55 -0.28
C GLN A 204 -1.91 9.91 -0.24
N THR A 205 -2.53 9.83 -1.40
CA THR A 205 -3.83 9.18 -1.54
C THR A 205 -3.99 8.56 -2.92
N SER A 206 -4.92 7.62 -3.05
CA SER A 206 -5.35 7.04 -4.31
C SER A 206 -6.64 7.68 -4.82
N ALA A 207 -6.85 7.61 -6.12
CA ALA A 207 -8.07 8.05 -6.80
C ALA A 207 -8.47 7.05 -7.87
N ALA A 208 -9.75 6.95 -8.17
CA ALA A 208 -10.32 6.07 -9.20
C ALA A 208 -9.88 4.60 -9.04
N SER A 209 -9.72 4.14 -7.79
CA SER A 209 -9.28 2.78 -7.49
C SER A 209 -10.29 1.75 -7.95
N LYS A 210 -9.80 0.61 -8.41
CA LYS A 210 -10.57 -0.60 -8.68
C LYS A 210 -9.88 -1.76 -7.96
N THR A 211 -10.64 -2.52 -7.20
CA THR A 211 -10.12 -3.58 -6.33
C THR A 211 -10.41 -5.00 -6.82
N SER A 212 -11.15 -5.12 -7.92
CA SER A 212 -11.38 -6.39 -8.58
C SER A 212 -10.31 -6.67 -9.64
N PRO A 213 -9.88 -7.92 -9.83
CA PRO A 213 -8.95 -8.29 -10.89
C PRO A 213 -9.49 -7.90 -12.26
N GLY A 214 -8.68 -7.18 -13.07
CA GLY A 214 -9.05 -6.76 -14.42
C GLY A 214 -10.13 -5.69 -14.50
N ALA A 215 -10.53 -5.05 -13.39
CA ALA A 215 -11.66 -4.12 -13.33
C ALA A 215 -11.46 -2.79 -14.10
N TYR A 216 -10.27 -2.51 -14.59
CA TYR A 216 -10.00 -1.38 -15.50
C TYR A 216 -10.28 -1.70 -16.97
N GLY A 217 -10.52 -2.97 -17.32
CA GLY A 217 -11.01 -3.43 -18.61
C GLY A 217 -12.55 -3.54 -18.64
N ASP A 218 -13.08 -4.21 -19.66
CA ASP A 218 -14.52 -4.34 -19.88
C ASP A 218 -15.22 -5.38 -18.96
N ALA A 219 -14.45 -6.15 -18.21
CA ALA A 219 -15.00 -7.19 -17.33
C ALA A 219 -15.43 -6.60 -15.98
N LYS A 220 -16.73 -6.45 -15.78
CA LYS A 220 -17.31 -6.17 -14.46
C LYS A 220 -17.28 -7.44 -13.60
N ARG A 221 -16.29 -7.53 -12.71
CA ARG A 221 -16.17 -8.58 -11.70
C ARG A 221 -16.17 -7.96 -10.30
N GLU A 222 -17.18 -7.16 -9.99
CA GLU A 222 -17.30 -6.47 -8.70
C GLU A 222 -17.37 -7.46 -7.52
N GLU A 223 -17.92 -8.64 -7.75
CA GLU A 223 -17.97 -9.77 -6.80
C GLU A 223 -16.59 -10.32 -6.37
N LEU A 224 -15.52 -10.01 -7.12
CA LEU A 224 -14.15 -10.40 -6.79
C LEU A 224 -13.35 -9.25 -6.14
N ALA A 225 -14.03 -8.18 -5.70
CA ALA A 225 -13.37 -7.04 -5.08
C ALA A 225 -12.72 -7.47 -3.74
N GLN A 226 -11.48 -7.06 -3.52
CA GLN A 226 -10.76 -7.37 -2.28
C GLN A 226 -11.41 -6.71 -1.04
N PHE A 227 -12.09 -5.59 -1.23
CA PHE A 227 -12.83 -4.85 -0.20
C PHE A 227 -13.74 -3.80 -0.83
N PHE A 228 -14.76 -3.37 -0.09
CA PHE A 228 -15.65 -2.31 -0.53
C PHE A 228 -14.96 -0.93 -0.47
N LEU A 229 -15.15 -0.18 -1.55
CA LEU A 229 -14.67 1.21 -1.65
C LEU A 229 -15.67 2.16 -1.00
N GLN A 230 -15.19 3.04 -0.11
CA GLN A 230 -15.99 4.10 0.49
C GLN A 230 -15.88 5.42 -0.31
N ASP A 231 -14.88 5.53 -1.18
CA ASP A 231 -14.66 6.68 -2.06
C ASP A 231 -14.43 6.22 -3.50
N ASN A 232 -15.44 6.42 -4.33
CA ASN A 232 -15.45 6.05 -5.75
C ASN A 232 -15.13 7.23 -6.69
N ARG A 233 -14.71 8.37 -6.15
CA ARG A 233 -14.43 9.57 -6.94
C ARG A 233 -13.32 9.36 -7.95
N GLY A 234 -13.50 9.96 -9.11
CA GLY A 234 -12.49 10.01 -10.17
C GLY A 234 -11.29 10.89 -9.79
N LEU A 235 -10.25 10.85 -10.62
CA LEU A 235 -9.03 11.61 -10.39
C LEU A 235 -9.30 13.12 -10.26
N ASP A 236 -10.09 13.69 -11.17
CA ASP A 236 -10.37 15.13 -11.20
C ASP A 236 -11.14 15.60 -9.96
N GLU A 237 -12.07 14.79 -9.46
CA GLU A 237 -12.82 15.08 -8.25
C GLU A 237 -11.93 15.04 -7.00
N VAL A 238 -11.00 14.09 -6.91
CA VAL A 238 -10.03 14.00 -5.81
C VAL A 238 -9.06 15.17 -5.88
N VAL A 239 -8.54 15.52 -7.05
CA VAL A 239 -7.70 16.70 -7.28
C VAL A 239 -8.43 17.99 -6.83
N ALA A 240 -9.66 18.18 -7.30
CA ALA A 240 -10.46 19.33 -6.90
C ALA A 240 -10.71 19.40 -5.37
N SER A 241 -10.91 18.25 -4.73
CA SER A 241 -11.07 18.16 -3.27
C SER A 241 -9.80 18.56 -2.51
N ILE A 242 -8.62 18.18 -3.02
CA ILE A 242 -7.32 18.57 -2.42
C ILE A 242 -7.08 20.08 -2.59
N LEU A 243 -7.35 20.63 -3.77
CA LEU A 243 -7.23 22.07 -4.03
C LEU A 243 -8.15 22.91 -3.13
N LYS A 244 -9.39 22.45 -2.88
CA LYS A 244 -10.32 23.12 -1.94
C LYS A 244 -9.79 23.19 -0.51
N GLN A 245 -8.83 22.33 -0.12
CA GLN A 245 -8.17 22.38 1.19
C GLN A 245 -6.89 23.24 1.18
N ASN A 246 -6.68 24.05 0.14
CA ASN A 246 -5.45 24.84 -0.08
C ASN A 246 -4.17 23.99 -0.13
N LEU A 247 -4.28 22.74 -0.59
CA LEU A 247 -3.16 21.84 -0.80
C LEU A 247 -2.89 21.71 -2.29
N LEU A 248 -1.62 21.61 -2.69
CA LEU A 248 -1.22 21.42 -4.08
C LEU A 248 -1.02 19.92 -4.38
N PRO A 249 -1.89 19.30 -5.21
CA PRO A 249 -1.72 17.89 -5.58
C PRO A 249 -0.52 17.72 -6.52
N SER A 250 0.24 16.63 -6.31
CA SER A 250 1.36 16.23 -7.15
C SER A 250 1.26 14.75 -7.49
N PHE A 251 1.63 14.38 -8.72
CA PHE A 251 1.63 12.98 -9.17
C PHE A 251 2.88 12.20 -8.75
N CYS A 252 3.83 12.81 -8.08
CA CYS A 252 5.05 12.21 -7.53
C CYS A 252 5.60 11.03 -8.38
N THR A 253 6.28 11.35 -9.46
CA THR A 253 6.86 10.36 -10.39
C THR A 253 8.37 10.15 -10.21
N ALA A 254 9.01 10.92 -9.34
CA ALA A 254 10.42 10.82 -8.97
C ALA A 254 10.58 10.59 -7.48
N CYS A 255 11.69 9.99 -7.07
CA CYS A 255 12.02 9.83 -5.66
C CYS A 255 12.78 11.07 -5.17
N TYR A 256 12.18 11.79 -4.21
CA TYR A 256 12.82 12.97 -3.60
C TYR A 256 14.06 12.63 -2.74
N ARG A 257 14.30 11.34 -2.47
CA ARG A 257 15.50 10.88 -1.74
C ARG A 257 16.74 10.72 -2.64
N GLN A 258 16.54 10.74 -3.95
CA GLN A 258 17.59 10.58 -4.96
C GLN A 258 17.88 11.88 -5.71
N GLY A 259 17.19 12.95 -5.39
CA GLY A 259 17.32 14.27 -6.02
C GLY A 259 18.50 15.06 -5.52
#